data_7f7274689e401468cdc117c3ddb064d2
#
_entry.id   7f7274689e401468cdc117c3ddb064d2
#
_cell.length_a   1.000
_cell.length_b   1.000
_cell.length_c   1.000
_cell.angle_alpha   90.00
_cell.angle_beta   90.00
_cell.angle_gamma   90.00
#
_symmetry.space_group_name_H-M   'P 1'
#
loop_
_entity.id
_entity.type
_entity.pdbx_description
1 polymer ?
#
loop_
_entity_poly.entity_id
_entity_poly.type
_entity_poly.pdbx_seq_one_letter_code
_entity_poly.pdbx_strand_id
1 'polypeptide(L)'
;MTISFLQWISTDGKLLLCARIARTFAYGFLSVILAIYLKLIGFNDILIGIILSATLINSIIFTLFASFYADRIGRRNTLLLYTFMMSISGLIFFVTENPLALIIAALLGTLNITGSETSAFLSIEQSILPQTIKDNRRRNTLFGFYNMAGTFAMGAGILIANLPIIIQNELEVDQIYAIKLLFLFYSLLSILVMGIYLKLSSNIEIKKEKTLKPISKILNPKSKKIVTTLSGLFAIDSFAGGFAIQSIVSFWFFTKFDIDLSIISYIFSIGSVLTAFSYLIAAKIADKIGLINTMVFTHIPSNILLVLLAFAPTLEIAIVFYMIRMALSQMDVPTRQSYIVAVVEEDERTAAAGITNLSRNTAQAISPSITGYIIGVLSLSAPFIIGGLLKIIYDITLYINFRKIKPSEEEEE
;
A
#
# COMPACT_ATOMS: atom_id res chain seq x y z
N MET A 1 31.45 -6.58 12.01
CA MET A 1 30.81 -5.50 12.78
C MET A 1 29.38 -5.98 13.12
N THR A 2 29.23 -6.60 14.27
CA THR A 2 27.96 -7.17 14.74
C THR A 2 27.01 -6.01 15.05
N ILE A 3 25.81 -6.04 14.49
CA ILE A 3 24.79 -5.01 14.60
C ILE A 3 24.32 -4.92 16.07
N SER A 4 25.11 -4.27 16.92
CA SER A 4 24.76 -4.03 18.34
C SER A 4 23.49 -3.19 18.50
N PHE A 5 23.09 -2.51 17.42
CA PHE A 5 21.95 -1.61 17.34
C PHE A 5 20.59 -2.33 17.50
N LEU A 6 20.49 -3.63 17.21
CA LEU A 6 19.23 -4.40 17.30
C LEU A 6 19.21 -5.40 18.47
N GLN A 7 20.06 -5.25 19.48
CA GLN A 7 20.13 -6.17 20.62
C GLN A 7 18.87 -6.13 21.53
N TRP A 8 18.13 -5.01 21.48
CA TRP A 8 16.89 -4.82 22.25
C TRP A 8 15.66 -5.47 21.61
N ILE A 9 15.79 -5.98 20.37
CA ILE A 9 14.73 -6.70 19.65
C ILE A 9 14.98 -8.20 19.77
N SER A 10 13.95 -8.98 20.11
CA SER A 10 14.03 -10.44 20.20
C SER A 10 14.34 -11.08 18.84
N THR A 11 14.66 -12.37 18.84
CA THR A 11 14.88 -13.14 17.61
C THR A 11 13.64 -13.10 16.69
N ASP A 12 12.43 -13.27 17.27
CA ASP A 12 11.18 -13.19 16.49
C ASP A 12 11.00 -11.82 15.84
N GLY A 13 11.30 -10.73 16.55
CA GLY A 13 11.22 -9.39 15.98
C GLY A 13 12.20 -9.16 14.81
N LYS A 14 13.42 -9.72 14.90
CA LYS A 14 14.40 -9.68 13.80
C LYS A 14 13.93 -10.51 12.61
N LEU A 15 13.36 -11.69 12.85
CA LEU A 15 12.77 -12.53 11.79
C LEU A 15 11.63 -11.81 11.08
N LEU A 16 10.74 -11.12 11.82
CA LEU A 16 9.67 -10.32 11.22
C LEU A 16 10.21 -9.17 10.38
N LEU A 17 11.26 -8.47 10.82
CA LEU A 17 11.92 -7.44 10.03
C LEU A 17 12.52 -8.00 8.73
N CYS A 18 13.21 -9.15 8.79
CA CYS A 18 13.76 -9.83 7.61
C CYS A 18 12.66 -10.27 6.65
N ALA A 19 11.57 -10.86 7.16
CA ALA A 19 10.42 -11.26 6.35
C ALA A 19 9.78 -10.07 5.65
N ARG A 20 9.61 -8.95 6.37
CA ARG A 20 9.09 -7.71 5.78
C ARG A 20 9.98 -7.18 4.67
N ILE A 21 11.29 -7.09 4.90
CA ILE A 21 12.25 -6.61 3.89
C ILE A 21 12.14 -7.45 2.61
N ALA A 22 12.20 -8.79 2.72
CA ALA A 22 12.11 -9.68 1.57
C ALA A 22 10.76 -9.56 0.83
N ARG A 23 9.66 -9.46 1.55
CA ARG A 23 8.31 -9.35 0.98
C ARG A 23 8.08 -7.99 0.34
N THR A 24 8.42 -6.88 1.00
CA THR A 24 8.24 -5.54 0.44
C THR A 24 9.17 -5.27 -0.74
N PHE A 25 10.37 -5.85 -0.75
CA PHE A 25 11.24 -5.88 -1.92
C PHE A 25 10.54 -6.55 -3.12
N ALA A 26 9.92 -7.73 -2.92
CA ALA A 26 9.16 -8.41 -3.96
C ALA A 26 7.96 -7.58 -4.45
N TYR A 27 7.27 -6.90 -3.54
CA TYR A 27 6.17 -5.99 -3.88
C TYR A 27 6.62 -4.80 -4.73
N GLY A 28 7.85 -4.32 -4.52
CA GLY A 28 8.41 -3.20 -5.26
C GLY A 28 8.36 -3.41 -6.76
N PHE A 29 8.98 -4.46 -7.28
CA PHE A 29 8.97 -4.70 -8.73
C PHE A 29 7.59 -5.09 -9.28
N LEU A 30 6.78 -5.83 -8.51
CA LEU A 30 5.44 -6.21 -8.96
C LEU A 30 4.54 -4.99 -9.17
N SER A 31 4.62 -3.99 -8.30
CA SER A 31 3.81 -2.78 -8.41
C SER A 31 4.10 -1.96 -9.67
N VAL A 32 5.25 -2.19 -10.31
CA VAL A 32 5.63 -1.56 -11.58
C VAL A 32 5.23 -2.44 -12.76
N ILE A 33 5.58 -3.74 -12.73
CA ILE A 33 5.51 -4.59 -13.92
C ILE A 33 4.12 -5.16 -14.18
N LEU A 34 3.25 -5.32 -13.16
CA LEU A 34 2.04 -6.15 -13.30
C LEU A 34 1.10 -5.65 -14.40
N ALA A 35 0.74 -4.37 -14.41
CA ALA A 35 -0.16 -3.82 -15.42
C ALA A 35 0.48 -3.80 -16.81
N ILE A 36 1.80 -3.53 -16.91
CA ILE A 36 2.56 -3.57 -18.16
C ILE A 36 2.60 -4.99 -18.71
N TYR A 37 2.89 -6.00 -17.89
CA TYR A 37 2.85 -7.40 -18.28
C TYR A 37 1.51 -7.82 -18.87
N LEU A 38 0.40 -7.47 -18.18
CA LEU A 38 -0.95 -7.78 -18.64
C LEU A 38 -1.25 -7.14 -20.01
N LYS A 39 -0.73 -5.93 -20.26
CA LYS A 39 -0.87 -5.27 -21.57
C LYS A 39 -0.04 -5.98 -22.66
N LEU A 40 1.21 -6.35 -22.36
CA LEU A 40 2.10 -7.02 -23.30
C LEU A 40 1.59 -8.38 -23.75
N ILE A 41 0.92 -9.14 -22.86
CA ILE A 41 0.26 -10.42 -23.24
C ILE A 41 -1.08 -10.21 -23.95
N GLY A 42 -1.44 -8.97 -24.32
CA GLY A 42 -2.59 -8.64 -25.17
C GLY A 42 -3.92 -8.45 -24.47
N PHE A 43 -3.94 -8.27 -23.13
CA PHE A 43 -5.19 -8.01 -22.41
C PHE A 43 -5.69 -6.59 -22.69
N ASN A 44 -7.01 -6.45 -22.81
CA ASN A 44 -7.65 -5.16 -22.89
C ASN A 44 -7.66 -4.44 -21.53
N ASP A 45 -7.85 -3.14 -21.55
CA ASP A 45 -7.75 -2.29 -20.36
C ASP A 45 -8.78 -2.63 -19.27
N ILE A 46 -9.97 -3.13 -19.67
CA ILE A 46 -11.01 -3.60 -18.74
C ILE A 46 -10.53 -4.83 -17.97
N LEU A 47 -9.97 -5.82 -18.65
CA LEU A 47 -9.47 -7.04 -18.01
C LEU A 47 -8.27 -6.76 -17.10
N ILE A 48 -7.38 -5.85 -17.51
CA ILE A 48 -6.29 -5.35 -16.66
C ILE A 48 -6.88 -4.76 -15.37
N GLY A 49 -7.86 -3.87 -15.47
CA GLY A 49 -8.53 -3.28 -14.32
C GLY A 49 -9.18 -4.31 -13.38
N ILE A 50 -9.81 -5.35 -13.94
CA ILE A 50 -10.41 -6.46 -13.16
C ILE A 50 -9.34 -7.22 -12.38
N ILE A 51 -8.21 -7.57 -13.00
CA ILE A 51 -7.12 -8.30 -12.34
C ILE A 51 -6.50 -7.44 -11.23
N LEU A 52 -6.29 -6.15 -11.48
CA LEU A 52 -5.81 -5.21 -10.46
C LEU A 52 -6.80 -5.06 -9.29
N SER A 53 -8.10 -4.99 -9.56
CA SER A 53 -9.12 -4.99 -8.50
C SER A 53 -9.12 -6.29 -7.70
N ALA A 54 -8.92 -7.43 -8.33
CA ALA A 54 -8.85 -8.74 -7.68
C ALA A 54 -7.72 -8.77 -6.62
N THR A 55 -6.55 -8.14 -6.89
CA THR A 55 -5.47 -8.06 -5.90
C THR A 55 -5.86 -7.26 -4.66
N LEU A 56 -6.61 -6.18 -4.83
CA LEU A 56 -7.07 -5.34 -3.71
C LEU A 56 -8.20 -6.02 -2.92
N ILE A 57 -9.11 -6.71 -3.61
CA ILE A 57 -10.15 -7.53 -2.98
C ILE A 57 -9.52 -8.64 -2.12
N ASN A 58 -8.48 -9.32 -2.64
CA ASN A 58 -7.68 -10.27 -1.87
C ASN A 58 -7.17 -9.66 -0.56
N SER A 59 -6.57 -8.47 -0.61
CA SER A 59 -6.05 -7.77 0.57
C SER A 59 -7.12 -7.55 1.64
N ILE A 60 -8.37 -7.21 1.23
CA ILE A 60 -9.49 -7.04 2.16
C ILE A 60 -9.89 -8.37 2.78
N ILE A 61 -10.12 -9.40 1.94
CA ILE A 61 -10.54 -10.74 2.40
C ILE A 61 -9.52 -11.30 3.38
N PHE A 62 -8.23 -11.23 3.07
CA PHE A 62 -7.17 -11.78 3.91
C PHE A 62 -7.00 -10.98 5.20
N THR A 63 -7.15 -9.65 5.15
CA THR A 63 -7.11 -8.81 6.36
C THR A 63 -8.28 -9.12 7.29
N LEU A 64 -9.49 -9.30 6.75
CA LEU A 64 -10.65 -9.71 7.53
C LEU A 64 -10.46 -11.12 8.10
N PHE A 65 -10.01 -12.07 7.27
CA PHE A 65 -9.71 -13.43 7.73
C PHE A 65 -8.68 -13.42 8.86
N ALA A 66 -7.58 -12.67 8.71
CA ALA A 66 -6.58 -12.53 9.76
C ALA A 66 -7.18 -11.97 11.06
N SER A 67 -8.02 -10.94 10.95
CA SER A 67 -8.62 -10.28 12.11
C SER A 67 -9.55 -11.20 12.94
N PHE A 68 -10.22 -12.15 12.27
CA PHE A 68 -11.15 -13.06 12.94
C PHE A 68 -10.55 -14.41 13.31
N TYR A 69 -9.59 -14.90 12.53
CA TYR A 69 -9.15 -16.29 12.59
C TYR A 69 -7.67 -16.47 12.93
N ALA A 70 -6.80 -15.45 12.76
CA ALA A 70 -5.36 -15.60 12.98
C ALA A 70 -5.02 -16.04 14.42
N ASP A 71 -5.72 -15.51 15.42
CA ASP A 71 -5.50 -15.87 16.82
C ASP A 71 -6.03 -17.28 17.18
N ARG A 72 -6.98 -17.84 16.40
CA ARG A 72 -7.54 -19.19 16.59
C ARG A 72 -6.73 -20.27 15.88
N ILE A 73 -6.33 -20.01 14.64
CA ILE A 73 -5.55 -20.94 13.80
C ILE A 73 -4.08 -20.93 14.21
N GLY A 74 -3.64 -19.83 14.83
CA GLY A 74 -2.26 -19.49 15.13
C GLY A 74 -1.73 -18.46 14.14
N ARG A 75 -1.11 -17.42 14.68
CA ARG A 75 -0.53 -16.30 13.89
C ARG A 75 0.55 -16.80 12.95
N ARG A 76 1.43 -17.71 13.41
CA ARG A 76 2.46 -18.34 12.58
C ARG A 76 1.83 -19.13 11.42
N ASN A 77 0.83 -19.95 11.69
CA ASN A 77 0.19 -20.77 10.67
C ASN A 77 -0.52 -19.89 9.62
N THR A 78 -1.12 -18.79 10.04
CA THR A 78 -1.76 -17.84 9.14
C THR A 78 -0.73 -17.15 8.24
N LEU A 79 0.43 -16.74 8.78
CA LEU A 79 1.54 -16.18 7.99
C LEU A 79 2.09 -17.18 6.98
N LEU A 80 2.23 -18.47 7.38
CA LEU A 80 2.66 -19.55 6.50
C LEU A 80 1.66 -19.81 5.37
N LEU A 81 0.35 -19.83 5.67
CA LEU A 81 -0.70 -19.96 4.67
C LEU A 81 -0.64 -18.84 3.63
N TYR A 82 -0.49 -17.59 4.08
CA TYR A 82 -0.43 -16.44 3.17
C TYR A 82 0.82 -16.45 2.29
N THR A 83 1.99 -16.83 2.84
CA THR A 83 3.20 -16.95 2.03
C THR A 83 3.14 -18.11 1.04
N PHE A 84 2.48 -19.21 1.40
CA PHE A 84 2.22 -20.32 0.48
C PHE A 84 1.33 -19.87 -0.69
N MET A 85 0.23 -19.16 -0.40
CA MET A 85 -0.65 -18.59 -1.44
C MET A 85 0.07 -17.56 -2.29
N MET A 86 0.94 -16.73 -1.69
CA MET A 86 1.81 -15.80 -2.39
C MET A 86 2.72 -16.52 -3.39
N SER A 87 3.34 -17.63 -2.99
CA SER A 87 4.20 -18.44 -3.87
C SER A 87 3.41 -19.06 -5.03
N ILE A 88 2.26 -19.67 -4.76
CA ILE A 88 1.39 -20.25 -5.81
C ILE A 88 0.97 -19.18 -6.81
N SER A 89 0.57 -18.01 -6.36
CA SER A 89 0.18 -16.90 -7.24
C SER A 89 1.31 -16.53 -8.20
N GLY A 90 2.54 -16.37 -7.69
CA GLY A 90 3.70 -16.08 -8.52
C GLY A 90 3.97 -17.18 -9.56
N LEU A 91 3.83 -18.46 -9.18
CA LEU A 91 3.98 -19.58 -10.12
C LEU A 91 2.89 -19.57 -11.19
N ILE A 92 1.64 -19.28 -10.87
CA ILE A 92 0.56 -19.19 -11.87
C ILE A 92 0.88 -18.09 -12.88
N PHE A 93 1.30 -16.89 -12.45
CA PHE A 93 1.71 -15.80 -13.34
C PHE A 93 2.92 -16.16 -14.21
N PHE A 94 3.82 -17.01 -13.71
CA PHE A 94 4.97 -17.51 -14.49
C PHE A 94 4.54 -18.52 -15.57
N VAL A 95 3.63 -19.47 -15.23
CA VAL A 95 3.35 -20.64 -16.08
C VAL A 95 2.28 -20.36 -17.14
N THR A 96 1.29 -19.49 -16.87
CA THR A 96 0.12 -19.32 -17.75
C THR A 96 -0.22 -17.86 -18.01
N GLU A 97 -0.81 -17.61 -19.17
CA GLU A 97 -1.39 -16.34 -19.59
C GLU A 97 -2.93 -16.41 -19.64
N ASN A 98 -3.54 -17.51 -19.16
CA ASN A 98 -4.97 -17.66 -19.17
C ASN A 98 -5.64 -16.63 -18.25
N PRO A 99 -6.58 -15.79 -18.75
CA PRO A 99 -7.19 -14.71 -17.97
C PRO A 99 -7.85 -15.19 -16.67
N LEU A 100 -8.58 -16.30 -16.72
CA LEU A 100 -9.27 -16.82 -15.52
C LEU A 100 -8.26 -17.30 -14.47
N ALA A 101 -7.19 -17.99 -14.89
CA ALA A 101 -6.14 -18.41 -13.97
C ALA A 101 -5.42 -17.24 -13.32
N LEU A 102 -5.17 -16.14 -14.07
CA LEU A 102 -4.54 -14.92 -13.53
C LEU A 102 -5.47 -14.17 -12.58
N ILE A 103 -6.78 -14.12 -12.84
CA ILE A 103 -7.77 -13.57 -11.90
C ILE A 103 -7.78 -14.38 -10.59
N ILE A 104 -7.80 -15.71 -10.68
CA ILE A 104 -7.74 -16.60 -9.50
C ILE A 104 -6.42 -16.38 -8.75
N ALA A 105 -5.29 -16.31 -9.46
CA ALA A 105 -3.99 -16.03 -8.85
C ALA A 105 -3.96 -14.67 -8.14
N ALA A 106 -4.57 -13.64 -8.71
CA ALA A 106 -4.69 -12.32 -8.10
C ALA A 106 -5.59 -12.32 -6.85
N LEU A 107 -6.63 -13.15 -6.83
CA LEU A 107 -7.51 -13.34 -5.67
C LEU A 107 -6.88 -14.21 -4.57
N LEU A 108 -5.95 -15.09 -4.89
CA LEU A 108 -5.28 -15.97 -3.94
C LEU A 108 -3.98 -15.37 -3.40
N GLY A 109 -3.22 -14.71 -4.26
CA GLY A 109 -1.91 -14.19 -3.91
C GLY A 109 -1.97 -12.76 -3.35
N THR A 110 -1.01 -12.44 -2.49
CA THR A 110 -0.86 -11.09 -1.95
C THR A 110 -0.01 -10.22 -2.87
N LEU A 111 -0.44 -10.05 -4.13
CA LEU A 111 0.23 -9.16 -5.08
C LEU A 111 0.03 -7.70 -4.66
N ASN A 112 1.07 -6.90 -4.73
CA ASN A 112 0.98 -5.46 -4.43
C ASN A 112 1.03 -4.63 -5.71
N ILE A 113 0.07 -3.73 -5.85
CA ILE A 113 -0.07 -2.84 -7.00
C ILE A 113 -0.06 -1.36 -6.62
N THR A 114 -0.04 -1.05 -5.32
CA THR A 114 -0.23 0.32 -4.83
C THR A 114 1.07 1.08 -4.58
N GLY A 115 2.21 0.37 -4.52
CA GLY A 115 3.49 0.97 -4.14
C GLY A 115 3.62 1.24 -2.63
N SER A 116 2.69 0.74 -1.83
CA SER A 116 2.74 0.75 -0.37
C SER A 116 2.20 -0.57 0.16
N GLU A 117 2.66 -1.02 1.33
CA GLU A 117 2.16 -2.27 1.89
C GLU A 117 0.85 -2.06 2.66
N THR A 118 -0.22 -2.66 2.14
CA THR A 118 -1.56 -2.68 2.76
C THR A 118 -2.07 -4.10 2.94
N SER A 119 -1.17 -5.08 3.10
CA SER A 119 -1.49 -6.49 3.13
C SER A 119 -1.94 -7.00 4.52
N ALA A 120 -2.57 -8.17 4.53
CA ALA A 120 -2.94 -8.87 5.75
C ALA A 120 -1.73 -9.27 6.62
N PHE A 121 -0.55 -9.45 6.02
CA PHE A 121 0.70 -9.65 6.76
C PHE A 121 0.96 -8.51 7.73
N LEU A 122 0.76 -7.27 7.28
CA LEU A 122 0.99 -6.08 8.09
C LEU A 122 0.17 -6.11 9.38
N SER A 123 -1.10 -6.51 9.32
CA SER A 123 -1.97 -6.57 10.49
C SER A 123 -1.51 -7.61 11.51
N ILE A 124 -1.08 -8.79 11.06
CA ILE A 124 -0.59 -9.86 11.94
C ILE A 124 0.76 -9.47 12.52
N GLU A 125 1.72 -9.05 11.69
CA GLU A 125 3.07 -8.68 12.14
C GLU A 125 3.03 -7.51 13.12
N GLN A 126 2.23 -6.48 12.86
CA GLN A 126 2.08 -5.34 13.79
C GLN A 126 1.45 -5.75 15.13
N SER A 127 0.65 -6.81 15.18
CA SER A 127 0.12 -7.32 16.43
C SER A 127 1.16 -8.12 17.24
N ILE A 128 2.18 -8.69 16.57
CA ILE A 128 3.26 -9.45 17.20
C ILE A 128 4.40 -8.53 17.65
N LEU A 129 4.75 -7.51 16.84
CA LEU A 129 5.92 -6.66 17.06
C LEU A 129 6.07 -6.12 18.50
N PRO A 130 5.01 -5.61 19.19
CA PRO A 130 5.14 -5.11 20.55
C PRO A 130 5.60 -6.18 21.57
N GLN A 131 5.35 -7.46 21.27
CA GLN A 131 5.75 -8.59 22.15
C GLN A 131 7.23 -8.95 21.97
N THR A 132 7.89 -8.40 20.94
CA THR A 132 9.28 -8.70 20.60
C THR A 132 10.30 -7.81 21.31
N ILE A 133 9.84 -6.84 22.12
CA ILE A 133 10.67 -5.92 22.89
C ILE A 133 10.33 -5.99 24.37
N LYS A 134 11.36 -5.79 25.21
CA LYS A 134 11.17 -5.76 26.67
C LYS A 134 10.78 -4.37 27.19
N ASP A 135 11.27 -3.32 26.53
CA ASP A 135 11.02 -1.92 26.93
C ASP A 135 9.96 -1.28 26.03
N ASN A 136 8.76 -1.11 26.58
CA ASN A 136 7.63 -0.50 25.85
C ASN A 136 7.88 0.94 25.39
N ARG A 137 8.83 1.68 25.99
CA ARG A 137 9.21 3.04 25.56
C ARG A 137 9.80 3.04 24.15
N ARG A 138 10.37 1.91 23.70
CA ARG A 138 10.95 1.74 22.36
C ARG A 138 9.96 1.28 21.30
N ARG A 139 8.68 1.12 21.66
CA ARG A 139 7.64 0.65 20.74
C ARG A 139 7.53 1.51 19.48
N ASN A 140 7.47 2.83 19.64
CA ASN A 140 7.40 3.75 18.50
C ASN A 140 8.65 3.66 17.61
N THR A 141 9.82 3.53 18.21
CA THR A 141 11.08 3.33 17.50
C THR A 141 11.06 2.03 16.69
N LEU A 142 10.55 0.92 17.26
CA LEU A 142 10.41 -0.36 16.55
C LEU A 142 9.50 -0.24 15.32
N PHE A 143 8.32 0.35 15.47
CA PHE A 143 7.43 0.59 14.34
C PHE A 143 8.04 1.52 13.29
N GLY A 144 8.79 2.53 13.71
CA GLY A 144 9.54 3.41 12.82
C GLY A 144 10.55 2.62 11.97
N PHE A 145 11.37 1.78 12.59
CA PHE A 145 12.33 0.91 11.87
C PHE A 145 11.63 -0.09 10.95
N TYR A 146 10.56 -0.70 11.42
CA TYR A 146 9.79 -1.65 10.65
C TYR A 146 9.20 -1.02 9.38
N ASN A 147 8.65 0.18 9.47
CA ASN A 147 8.10 0.90 8.32
C ASN A 147 9.21 1.42 7.39
N MET A 148 10.27 1.99 7.94
CA MET A 148 11.42 2.47 7.18
C MET A 148 12.09 1.35 6.39
N ALA A 149 12.36 0.21 7.03
CA ALA A 149 12.95 -0.95 6.36
C ALA A 149 12.09 -1.47 5.21
N GLY A 150 10.75 -1.54 5.40
CA GLY A 150 9.81 -1.92 4.35
C GLY A 150 9.81 -0.94 3.18
N THR A 151 9.80 0.36 3.44
CA THR A 151 9.78 1.39 2.39
C THR A 151 11.08 1.39 1.58
N PHE A 152 12.24 1.29 2.21
CA PHE A 152 13.51 1.20 1.50
C PHE A 152 13.64 -0.10 0.70
N ALA A 153 13.20 -1.22 1.26
CA ALA A 153 13.22 -2.49 0.55
C ALA A 153 12.30 -2.45 -0.68
N MET A 154 11.13 -1.81 -0.58
CA MET A 154 10.23 -1.61 -1.70
C MET A 154 10.88 -0.74 -2.79
N GLY A 155 11.51 0.38 -2.43
CA GLY A 155 12.25 1.24 -3.35
C GLY A 155 13.37 0.48 -4.08
N ALA A 156 14.13 -0.35 -3.36
CA ALA A 156 15.14 -1.22 -3.95
C ALA A 156 14.52 -2.29 -4.87
N GLY A 157 13.38 -2.85 -4.48
CA GLY A 157 12.62 -3.80 -5.31
C GLY A 157 12.11 -3.19 -6.62
N ILE A 158 11.71 -1.92 -6.60
CA ILE A 158 11.29 -1.20 -7.82
C ILE A 158 12.43 -1.15 -8.84
N LEU A 159 13.69 -0.99 -8.42
CA LEU A 159 14.85 -1.00 -9.33
C LEU A 159 15.01 -2.36 -10.05
N ILE A 160 14.59 -3.47 -9.42
CA ILE A 160 14.60 -4.81 -10.04
C ILE A 160 13.61 -4.91 -11.21
N ALA A 161 12.64 -4.03 -11.33
CA ALA A 161 11.77 -3.97 -12.50
C ALA A 161 12.52 -3.67 -13.81
N ASN A 162 13.78 -3.20 -13.73
CA ASN A 162 14.70 -3.08 -14.89
C ASN A 162 15.28 -4.43 -15.34
N LEU A 163 15.33 -5.43 -14.47
CA LEU A 163 16.01 -6.72 -14.75
C LEU A 163 15.51 -7.42 -16.02
N PRO A 164 14.20 -7.40 -16.38
CA PRO A 164 13.74 -8.00 -17.64
C PRO A 164 14.44 -7.46 -18.89
N ILE A 165 14.79 -6.17 -18.94
CA ILE A 165 15.51 -5.59 -20.09
C ILE A 165 16.93 -6.13 -20.15
N ILE A 166 17.60 -6.25 -19.01
CA ILE A 166 18.95 -6.84 -18.94
C ILE A 166 18.90 -8.30 -19.38
N ILE A 167 17.94 -9.08 -18.86
CA ILE A 167 17.76 -10.49 -19.24
C ILE A 167 17.48 -10.63 -20.74
N GLN A 168 16.61 -9.80 -21.30
CA GLN A 168 16.29 -9.77 -22.72
C GLN A 168 17.54 -9.55 -23.57
N ASN A 169 18.36 -8.57 -23.21
CA ASN A 169 19.55 -8.19 -23.98
C ASN A 169 20.69 -9.22 -23.85
N GLU A 170 20.90 -9.78 -22.65
CA GLU A 170 22.01 -10.73 -22.41
C GLU A 170 21.69 -12.16 -22.83
N LEU A 171 20.43 -12.58 -22.71
CA LEU A 171 20.02 -13.96 -23.02
C LEU A 171 19.23 -14.08 -24.32
N GLU A 172 19.02 -12.99 -25.05
CA GLU A 172 18.27 -12.94 -26.32
C GLU A 172 16.86 -13.57 -26.21
N VAL A 173 16.20 -13.45 -25.06
CA VAL A 173 14.87 -13.99 -24.82
C VAL A 173 13.80 -12.92 -25.04
N ASP A 174 12.55 -13.36 -25.26
CA ASP A 174 11.43 -12.45 -25.39
C ASP A 174 11.15 -11.67 -24.10
N GLN A 175 10.70 -10.40 -24.24
CA GLN A 175 10.41 -9.50 -23.13
C GLN A 175 9.37 -10.07 -22.16
N ILE A 176 8.31 -10.71 -22.68
CA ILE A 176 7.27 -11.33 -21.86
C ILE A 176 7.87 -12.44 -20.98
N TYR A 177 8.74 -13.27 -21.57
CA TYR A 177 9.41 -14.34 -20.83
C TYR A 177 10.35 -13.77 -19.76
N ALA A 178 11.10 -12.71 -20.07
CA ALA A 178 11.96 -12.02 -19.10
C ALA A 178 11.15 -11.46 -17.91
N ILE A 179 9.96 -10.89 -18.17
CA ILE A 179 9.05 -10.43 -17.10
C ILE A 179 8.50 -11.62 -16.30
N LYS A 180 8.15 -12.72 -16.95
CA LYS A 180 7.69 -13.95 -16.26
C LYS A 180 8.73 -14.48 -15.28
N LEU A 181 10.02 -14.36 -15.57
CA LEU A 181 11.08 -14.73 -14.61
C LEU A 181 11.02 -13.90 -13.30
N LEU A 182 10.54 -12.67 -13.34
CA LEU A 182 10.30 -11.89 -12.11
C LEU A 182 9.13 -12.44 -11.28
N PHE A 183 8.09 -13.01 -11.91
CA PHE A 183 7.03 -13.71 -11.14
C PHE A 183 7.56 -15.02 -10.53
N LEU A 184 8.45 -15.73 -11.21
CA LEU A 184 9.15 -16.87 -10.62
C LEU A 184 10.03 -16.42 -9.44
N PHE A 185 10.78 -15.34 -9.60
CA PHE A 185 11.60 -14.77 -8.53
C PHE A 185 10.75 -14.33 -7.32
N TYR A 186 9.58 -13.73 -7.57
CA TYR A 186 8.59 -13.42 -6.53
C TYR A 186 8.14 -14.69 -5.78
N SER A 187 7.88 -15.77 -6.48
CA SER A 187 7.51 -17.05 -5.87
C SER A 187 8.66 -17.62 -5.01
N LEU A 188 9.90 -17.55 -5.48
CA LEU A 188 11.08 -18.00 -4.73
C LEU A 188 11.33 -17.15 -3.46
N LEU A 189 11.17 -15.82 -3.56
CA LEU A 189 11.22 -14.93 -2.40
C LEU A 189 10.11 -15.27 -1.39
N SER A 190 8.94 -15.66 -1.86
CA SER A 190 7.84 -16.07 -0.97
C SER A 190 8.19 -17.35 -0.20
N ILE A 191 8.85 -18.33 -0.85
CA ILE A 191 9.36 -19.54 -0.20
C ILE A 191 10.44 -19.19 0.85
N LEU A 192 11.32 -18.24 0.54
CA LEU A 192 12.31 -17.74 1.51
C LEU A 192 11.62 -17.12 2.72
N VAL A 193 10.61 -16.26 2.51
CA VAL A 193 9.81 -15.66 3.59
C VAL A 193 9.09 -16.73 4.42
N MET A 194 8.55 -17.77 3.76
CA MET A 194 7.96 -18.92 4.44
C MET A 194 8.98 -19.62 5.35
N GLY A 195 10.21 -19.84 4.87
CA GLY A 195 11.32 -20.38 5.66
C GLY A 195 11.69 -19.51 6.87
N ILE A 196 11.58 -18.19 6.76
CA ILE A 196 11.78 -17.27 7.89
C ILE A 196 10.65 -17.44 8.91
N TYR A 197 9.39 -17.49 8.50
CA TYR A 197 8.24 -17.66 9.40
C TYR A 197 8.22 -19.03 10.08
N LEU A 198 8.77 -20.08 9.45
CA LEU A 198 8.94 -21.39 10.11
C LEU A 198 9.83 -21.32 11.34
N LYS A 199 10.75 -20.35 11.43
CA LYS A 199 11.65 -20.16 12.59
C LYS A 199 11.05 -19.32 13.71
N LEU A 200 9.84 -18.76 13.54
CA LEU A 200 9.15 -18.01 14.60
C LEU A 200 8.82 -18.94 15.77
N SER A 201 9.06 -18.44 16.98
CA SER A 201 8.76 -19.18 18.20
C SER A 201 7.26 -19.22 18.53
N SER A 202 6.87 -20.12 19.42
CA SER A 202 5.47 -20.17 19.93
C SER A 202 5.10 -18.97 20.81
N ASN A 203 6.05 -18.13 21.17
CA ASN A 203 5.81 -16.95 22.02
C ASN A 203 4.99 -15.85 21.30
N ILE A 204 4.88 -15.92 19.97
CA ILE A 204 4.09 -14.97 19.17
C ILE A 204 2.58 -15.26 19.24
N GLU A 205 2.19 -16.46 19.71
CA GLU A 205 0.79 -16.87 19.79
C GLU A 205 0.10 -16.29 21.02
N ILE A 206 -1.20 -16.00 20.90
CA ILE A 206 -2.00 -15.52 22.04
C ILE A 206 -2.45 -16.71 22.89
N LYS A 207 -2.14 -16.65 24.17
CA LYS A 207 -2.52 -17.69 25.16
C LYS A 207 -3.98 -17.61 25.65
N LYS A 208 -4.75 -16.59 25.29
CA LYS A 208 -6.16 -16.41 25.71
C LYS A 208 -7.01 -15.84 24.57
N GLU A 209 -8.17 -16.46 24.32
CA GLU A 209 -9.20 -15.90 23.44
C GLU A 209 -9.70 -14.55 23.99
N LYS A 210 -9.52 -13.49 23.24
CA LYS A 210 -10.25 -12.24 23.49
C LYS A 210 -11.63 -12.39 22.85
N THR A 211 -12.69 -12.38 23.67
CA THR A 211 -14.06 -12.24 23.21
C THR A 211 -14.20 -10.88 22.48
N LEU A 212 -14.38 -10.93 21.18
CA LEU A 212 -14.61 -9.74 20.39
C LEU A 212 -15.98 -9.14 20.74
N LYS A 213 -16.00 -7.93 21.29
CA LYS A 213 -17.25 -7.16 21.43
C LYS A 213 -17.70 -6.69 20.04
N PRO A 214 -19.01 -6.73 19.72
CA PRO A 214 -19.52 -6.19 18.46
C PRO A 214 -19.12 -4.72 18.29
N ILE A 215 -18.55 -4.37 17.15
CA ILE A 215 -18.07 -3.01 16.81
C ILE A 215 -19.18 -1.95 16.98
N SER A 216 -20.44 -2.31 16.74
CA SER A 216 -21.60 -1.41 16.88
C SER A 216 -21.87 -0.93 18.32
N LYS A 217 -21.27 -1.56 19.35
CA LYS A 217 -21.42 -1.18 20.77
C LYS A 217 -20.20 -0.46 21.34
N ILE A 218 -19.18 -0.19 20.50
CA ILE A 218 -17.89 0.34 20.98
C ILE A 218 -17.85 1.87 20.86
N LEU A 219 -18.56 2.48 19.90
CA LEU A 219 -18.55 3.91 19.69
C LEU A 219 -19.72 4.61 20.36
N ASN A 220 -19.45 5.70 21.09
CA ASN A 220 -20.47 6.58 21.61
C ASN A 220 -21.17 7.37 20.47
N PRO A 221 -22.36 7.97 20.67
CA PRO A 221 -23.09 8.64 19.59
C PRO A 221 -22.33 9.79 18.91
N LYS A 222 -21.48 10.53 19.64
CA LYS A 222 -20.67 11.63 19.12
C LYS A 222 -19.55 11.09 18.24
N SER A 223 -18.75 10.16 18.75
CA SER A 223 -17.67 9.50 18.01
C SER A 223 -18.21 8.75 16.80
N LYS A 224 -19.37 8.08 16.92
CA LYS A 224 -20.01 7.37 15.82
C LYS A 224 -20.33 8.30 14.64
N LYS A 225 -20.86 9.52 14.90
CA LYS A 225 -21.13 10.51 13.85
C LYS A 225 -19.85 10.96 13.17
N ILE A 226 -18.80 11.28 13.93
CA ILE A 226 -17.49 11.70 13.43
C ILE A 226 -16.88 10.59 12.56
N VAL A 227 -16.77 9.38 13.11
CA VAL A 227 -16.16 8.22 12.42
C VAL A 227 -16.92 7.86 11.16
N THR A 228 -18.26 7.89 11.16
CA THR A 228 -19.05 7.60 9.96
C THR A 228 -18.82 8.65 8.87
N THR A 229 -18.79 9.93 9.22
CA THR A 229 -18.52 11.02 8.25
C THR A 229 -17.11 10.94 7.70
N LEU A 230 -16.10 10.72 8.56
CA LEU A 230 -14.71 10.53 8.13
C LEU A 230 -14.56 9.28 7.26
N SER A 231 -15.24 8.17 7.59
CA SER A 231 -15.22 6.95 6.78
C SER A 231 -15.75 7.17 5.38
N GLY A 232 -16.84 7.93 5.23
CA GLY A 232 -17.37 8.30 3.93
C GLY A 232 -16.42 9.16 3.12
N LEU A 233 -15.84 10.19 3.74
CA LEU A 233 -14.87 11.08 3.08
C LEU A 233 -13.59 10.31 2.69
N PHE A 234 -13.05 9.51 3.58
CA PHE A 234 -11.86 8.70 3.30
C PHE A 234 -12.12 7.60 2.27
N ALA A 235 -13.36 7.11 2.16
CA ALA A 235 -13.76 6.20 1.08
C ALA A 235 -13.69 6.90 -0.28
N ILE A 236 -14.17 8.16 -0.38
CA ILE A 236 -14.06 8.96 -1.60
C ILE A 236 -12.59 9.19 -1.98
N ASP A 237 -11.75 9.59 -1.02
CA ASP A 237 -10.32 9.77 -1.23
C ASP A 237 -9.63 8.49 -1.74
N SER A 238 -9.89 7.36 -1.08
CA SER A 238 -9.30 6.07 -1.45
C SER A 238 -9.81 5.54 -2.78
N PHE A 239 -11.10 5.71 -3.06
CA PHE A 239 -11.68 5.40 -4.37
C PHE A 239 -10.97 6.21 -5.47
N ALA A 240 -10.86 7.54 -5.28
CA ALA A 240 -10.17 8.42 -6.21
C ALA A 240 -8.66 8.08 -6.32
N GLY A 241 -8.03 7.68 -5.21
CA GLY A 241 -6.65 7.21 -5.19
C GLY A 241 -6.41 5.94 -5.99
N GLY A 242 -7.42 5.09 -6.09
CA GLY A 242 -7.36 3.87 -6.90
C GLY A 242 -7.26 4.12 -8.41
N PHE A 243 -7.62 5.30 -8.90
CA PHE A 243 -7.40 5.71 -10.30
C PHE A 243 -5.93 5.99 -10.63
N ALA A 244 -5.09 6.20 -9.63
CA ALA A 244 -3.67 6.55 -9.80
C ALA A 244 -2.76 5.70 -8.88
N ILE A 245 -3.08 4.42 -8.71
CA ILE A 245 -2.19 3.46 -8.04
C ILE A 245 -0.92 3.24 -8.86
N GLN A 246 0.16 2.83 -8.22
CA GLN A 246 1.48 2.73 -8.85
C GLN A 246 1.47 1.93 -10.15
N SER A 247 0.82 0.77 -10.20
CA SER A 247 0.73 -0.04 -11.43
C SER A 247 0.01 0.67 -12.57
N ILE A 248 -1.04 1.47 -12.29
CA ILE A 248 -1.74 2.25 -13.33
C ILE A 248 -0.88 3.41 -13.81
N VAL A 249 -0.19 4.12 -12.91
CA VAL A 249 0.72 5.21 -13.29
C VAL A 249 1.91 4.66 -14.09
N SER A 250 2.47 3.51 -13.70
CA SER A 250 3.53 2.81 -14.43
C SER A 250 3.08 2.45 -15.84
N PHE A 251 1.91 1.82 -15.96
CA PHE A 251 1.27 1.50 -17.24
C PHE A 251 1.04 2.74 -18.11
N TRP A 252 0.61 3.87 -17.50
CA TRP A 252 0.41 5.13 -18.21
C TRP A 252 1.72 5.70 -18.78
N PHE A 253 2.81 5.73 -17.98
CA PHE A 253 4.13 6.15 -18.45
C PHE A 253 4.62 5.26 -19.59
N PHE A 254 4.50 3.95 -19.45
CA PHE A 254 4.87 2.95 -20.46
C PHE A 254 4.13 3.21 -21.78
N THR A 255 2.80 3.36 -21.71
CA THR A 255 1.96 3.44 -22.91
C THR A 255 1.97 4.82 -23.57
N LYS A 256 2.02 5.92 -22.78
CA LYS A 256 1.94 7.28 -23.30
C LYS A 256 3.25 7.75 -23.92
N PHE A 257 4.38 7.41 -23.31
CA PHE A 257 5.69 7.91 -23.71
C PHE A 257 6.56 6.85 -24.38
N ASP A 258 6.07 5.63 -24.52
CA ASP A 258 6.79 4.49 -25.13
C ASP A 258 8.19 4.31 -24.51
N ILE A 259 8.28 4.40 -23.18
CA ILE A 259 9.52 4.27 -22.43
C ILE A 259 9.64 2.87 -21.84
N ASP A 260 10.86 2.39 -21.72
CA ASP A 260 11.17 1.07 -21.20
C ASP A 260 11.03 0.97 -19.65
N LEU A 261 11.10 -0.26 -19.15
CA LEU A 261 11.02 -0.56 -17.72
C LEU A 261 12.20 0.03 -16.93
N SER A 262 13.35 0.31 -17.57
CA SER A 262 14.50 0.93 -16.90
C SER A 262 14.17 2.33 -16.44
N ILE A 263 13.67 3.17 -17.35
CA ILE A 263 13.30 4.55 -17.06
C ILE A 263 12.19 4.58 -16.01
N ILE A 264 11.18 3.72 -16.18
CA ILE A 264 10.06 3.61 -15.23
C ILE A 264 10.58 3.23 -13.83
N SER A 265 11.47 2.25 -13.73
CA SER A 265 12.01 1.82 -12.45
C SER A 265 12.76 2.92 -11.72
N TYR A 266 13.53 3.74 -12.42
CA TYR A 266 14.20 4.90 -11.83
C TYR A 266 13.21 5.96 -11.36
N ILE A 267 12.21 6.30 -12.17
CA ILE A 267 11.16 7.27 -11.81
C ILE A 267 10.48 6.86 -10.50
N PHE A 268 10.04 5.62 -10.41
CA PHE A 268 9.29 5.16 -9.23
C PHE A 268 10.18 4.92 -8.01
N SER A 269 11.43 4.50 -8.20
CA SER A 269 12.38 4.35 -7.09
C SER A 269 12.71 5.72 -6.46
N ILE A 270 13.01 6.74 -7.28
CA ILE A 270 13.24 8.10 -6.79
C ILE A 270 11.97 8.65 -6.12
N GLY A 271 10.80 8.42 -6.73
CA GLY A 271 9.51 8.78 -6.13
C GLY A 271 9.29 8.17 -4.75
N SER A 272 9.68 6.91 -4.55
CA SER A 272 9.59 6.22 -3.25
C SER A 272 10.49 6.86 -2.19
N VAL A 273 11.69 7.29 -2.57
CA VAL A 273 12.62 8.01 -1.68
C VAL A 273 12.02 9.37 -1.28
N LEU A 274 11.49 10.13 -2.24
CA LEU A 274 10.81 11.41 -1.97
C LEU A 274 9.63 11.23 -1.01
N THR A 275 8.84 10.18 -1.21
CA THR A 275 7.72 9.82 -0.33
C THR A 275 8.20 9.51 1.09
N ALA A 276 9.30 8.77 1.25
CA ALA A 276 9.83 8.45 2.58
C ALA A 276 10.23 9.73 3.35
N PHE A 277 10.86 10.68 2.69
CA PHE A 277 11.18 11.99 3.29
C PHE A 277 9.94 12.83 3.59
N SER A 278 8.90 12.75 2.77
CA SER A 278 7.68 13.52 2.96
C SER A 278 6.97 13.21 4.27
N TYR A 279 7.02 11.98 4.77
CA TYR A 279 6.45 11.61 6.07
C TYR A 279 7.10 12.37 7.24
N LEU A 280 8.41 12.58 7.20
CA LEU A 280 9.15 13.31 8.24
C LEU A 280 8.80 14.81 8.20
N ILE A 281 8.65 15.36 7.00
CA ILE A 281 8.28 16.77 6.79
C ILE A 281 6.84 17.00 7.22
N ALA A 282 5.93 16.07 6.94
CA ALA A 282 4.52 16.16 7.31
C ALA A 282 4.30 16.34 8.82
N ALA A 283 5.04 15.59 9.64
CA ALA A 283 4.97 15.72 11.10
C ALA A 283 5.34 17.14 11.55
N LYS A 284 6.44 17.69 11.03
CA LYS A 284 6.90 19.05 11.35
C LYS A 284 5.94 20.16 10.87
N ILE A 285 5.24 19.93 9.77
CA ILE A 285 4.22 20.86 9.27
C ILE A 285 2.99 20.78 10.17
N ALA A 286 2.57 19.56 10.54
CA ALA A 286 1.41 19.36 11.41
C ALA A 286 1.56 20.03 12.78
N ASP A 287 2.77 20.01 13.34
CA ASP A 287 3.09 20.73 14.59
C ASP A 287 2.91 22.26 14.46
N LYS A 288 2.99 22.82 13.25
CA LYS A 288 2.91 24.28 13.03
C LYS A 288 1.53 24.77 12.60
N ILE A 289 0.83 24.02 11.79
CA ILE A 289 -0.44 24.46 11.18
C ILE A 289 -1.63 23.57 11.54
N GLY A 290 -1.41 22.53 12.34
CA GLY A 290 -2.43 21.55 12.74
C GLY A 290 -2.65 20.42 11.72
N LEU A 291 -3.31 19.36 12.20
CA LEU A 291 -3.48 18.11 11.42
C LEU A 291 -4.34 18.30 10.17
N ILE A 292 -5.51 18.93 10.29
CA ILE A 292 -6.45 19.13 9.16
C ILE A 292 -5.84 20.04 8.11
N ASN A 293 -5.21 21.13 8.51
CA ASN A 293 -4.58 22.05 7.56
C ASN A 293 -3.44 21.36 6.80
N THR A 294 -2.63 20.55 7.49
CA THR A 294 -1.57 19.78 6.86
C THR A 294 -2.14 18.79 5.83
N MET A 295 -3.17 18.02 6.21
CA MET A 295 -3.84 17.11 5.29
C MET A 295 -4.29 17.81 4.00
N VAL A 296 -5.00 18.93 4.13
CA VAL A 296 -5.63 19.60 2.99
C VAL A 296 -4.64 20.39 2.15
N PHE A 297 -3.79 21.21 2.77
CA PHE A 297 -2.90 22.12 2.04
C PHE A 297 -1.69 21.43 1.40
N THR A 298 -1.34 20.22 1.80
CA THR A 298 -0.35 19.41 1.08
C THR A 298 -1.01 18.55 -0.01
N HIS A 299 -2.25 18.10 0.22
CA HIS A 299 -2.94 17.17 -0.67
C HIS A 299 -3.55 17.87 -1.89
N ILE A 300 -4.16 19.06 -1.76
CA ILE A 300 -4.72 19.82 -2.89
C ILE A 300 -3.66 20.09 -3.98
N PRO A 301 -2.46 20.64 -3.69
CA PRO A 301 -1.43 20.84 -4.72
C PRO A 301 -1.01 19.53 -5.38
N SER A 302 -0.88 18.44 -4.61
CA SER A 302 -0.59 17.11 -5.13
C SER A 302 -1.66 16.62 -6.12
N ASN A 303 -2.94 16.89 -5.83
CA ASN A 303 -4.06 16.47 -6.68
C ASN A 303 -4.19 17.36 -7.93
N ILE A 304 -3.85 18.64 -7.84
CA ILE A 304 -3.71 19.53 -9.02
C ILE A 304 -2.59 18.98 -9.93
N LEU A 305 -1.44 18.58 -9.36
CA LEU A 305 -0.36 17.97 -10.13
C LEU A 305 -0.76 16.64 -10.78
N LEU A 306 -1.65 15.86 -10.15
CA LEU A 306 -2.20 14.66 -10.76
C LEU A 306 -3.05 14.99 -12.01
N VAL A 307 -3.86 16.04 -11.94
CA VAL A 307 -4.63 16.52 -13.09
C VAL A 307 -3.69 17.05 -14.18
N LEU A 308 -2.69 17.85 -13.81
CA LEU A 308 -1.70 18.40 -14.77
C LEU A 308 -0.86 17.28 -15.42
N LEU A 309 -0.56 16.22 -14.71
CA LEU A 309 0.13 15.03 -15.23
C LEU A 309 -0.61 14.43 -16.43
N ALA A 310 -1.95 14.39 -16.40
CA ALA A 310 -2.77 13.91 -17.51
C ALA A 310 -2.51 14.67 -18.82
N PHE A 311 -2.21 15.95 -18.72
CA PHE A 311 -1.98 16.86 -19.84
C PHE A 311 -0.49 17.06 -20.18
N ALA A 312 0.45 16.41 -19.48
CA ALA A 312 1.88 16.57 -19.72
C ALA A 312 2.22 16.25 -21.19
N PRO A 313 2.83 17.21 -21.92
CA PRO A 313 3.11 17.04 -23.35
C PRO A 313 4.39 16.23 -23.60
N THR A 314 5.34 16.24 -22.66
CA THR A 314 6.63 15.53 -22.74
C THR A 314 6.90 14.70 -21.52
N LEU A 315 7.81 13.73 -21.64
CA LEU A 315 8.23 12.85 -20.55
C LEU A 315 8.84 13.64 -19.39
N GLU A 316 9.69 14.63 -19.67
CA GLU A 316 10.38 15.43 -18.67
C GLU A 316 9.38 16.18 -17.77
N ILE A 317 8.37 16.82 -18.40
CA ILE A 317 7.31 17.53 -17.68
C ILE A 317 6.49 16.54 -16.83
N ALA A 318 6.16 15.37 -17.39
CA ALA A 318 5.47 14.32 -16.64
C ALA A 318 6.27 13.85 -15.43
N ILE A 319 7.58 13.64 -15.58
CA ILE A 319 8.48 13.28 -14.48
C ILE A 319 8.48 14.37 -13.41
N VAL A 320 8.62 15.63 -13.79
CA VAL A 320 8.63 16.75 -12.82
C VAL A 320 7.32 16.80 -12.04
N PHE A 321 6.17 16.75 -12.72
CA PHE A 321 4.86 16.73 -12.03
C PHE A 321 4.72 15.52 -11.11
N TYR A 322 5.14 14.35 -11.55
CA TYR A 322 5.09 13.14 -10.75
C TYR A 322 6.00 13.23 -9.51
N MET A 323 7.25 13.72 -9.64
CA MET A 323 8.19 13.85 -8.53
C MET A 323 7.68 14.83 -7.46
N ILE A 324 7.21 16.02 -7.88
CA ILE A 324 6.65 17.00 -6.92
C ILE A 324 5.40 16.41 -6.26
N ARG A 325 4.56 15.73 -7.03
CA ARG A 325 3.40 15.03 -6.47
C ARG A 325 3.81 13.99 -5.43
N MET A 326 4.84 13.16 -5.68
CA MET A 326 5.29 12.14 -4.73
C MET A 326 5.83 12.75 -3.43
N ALA A 327 6.45 13.91 -3.49
CA ALA A 327 6.89 14.66 -2.31
C ALA A 327 5.74 15.20 -1.45
N LEU A 328 4.55 15.40 -2.01
CA LEU A 328 3.40 16.00 -1.32
C LEU A 328 2.29 15.00 -0.98
N SER A 329 2.04 14.03 -1.88
CA SER A 329 0.82 13.21 -1.88
C SER A 329 0.65 12.29 -0.67
N GLN A 330 1.72 11.98 0.04
CA GLN A 330 1.69 11.04 1.16
C GLN A 330 1.83 11.75 2.53
N MET A 331 1.90 13.08 2.55
CA MET A 331 1.97 13.86 3.79
C MET A 331 0.66 13.78 4.59
N ASP A 332 -0.47 13.50 3.92
CA ASP A 332 -1.76 13.32 4.57
C ASP A 332 -1.84 12.03 5.42
N VAL A 333 -1.03 11.03 5.13
CA VAL A 333 -1.15 9.69 5.76
C VAL A 333 -0.90 9.73 7.27
N PRO A 334 0.25 10.23 7.78
CA PRO A 334 0.49 10.30 9.22
C PRO A 334 -0.47 11.26 9.92
N THR A 335 -0.79 12.39 9.32
CA THR A 335 -1.69 13.40 9.90
C THR A 335 -3.13 12.88 10.00
N ARG A 336 -3.61 12.14 9.00
CA ARG A 336 -4.90 11.48 9.03
C ARG A 336 -4.99 10.41 10.11
N GLN A 337 -3.96 9.57 10.24
CA GLN A 337 -3.91 8.55 11.29
C GLN A 337 -3.94 9.18 12.69
N SER A 338 -3.17 10.24 12.89
CA SER A 338 -3.18 11.00 14.15
C SER A 338 -4.54 11.63 14.41
N TYR A 339 -5.16 12.26 13.39
CA TYR A 339 -6.44 12.93 13.54
C TYR A 339 -7.56 11.97 13.97
N ILE A 340 -7.66 10.77 13.32
CA ILE A 340 -8.70 9.78 13.67
C ILE A 340 -8.65 9.40 15.14
N VAL A 341 -7.46 9.17 15.70
CA VAL A 341 -7.31 8.75 17.10
C VAL A 341 -7.43 9.90 18.10
N ALA A 342 -7.22 11.15 17.65
CA ALA A 342 -7.30 12.33 18.48
C ALA A 342 -8.73 12.88 18.65
N VAL A 343 -9.66 12.55 17.73
CA VAL A 343 -11.06 13.03 17.77
C VAL A 343 -12.05 12.04 18.39
N VAL A 344 -11.56 10.92 18.91
CA VAL A 344 -12.37 9.89 19.59
C VAL A 344 -11.78 9.57 20.97
N GLU A 345 -12.59 8.98 21.84
CA GLU A 345 -12.14 8.56 23.17
C GLU A 345 -11.11 7.42 23.09
N GLU A 346 -10.31 7.26 24.13
CA GLU A 346 -9.14 6.36 24.12
C GLU A 346 -9.51 4.89 23.86
N ASP A 347 -10.59 4.43 24.44
CA ASP A 347 -11.10 3.05 24.28
C ASP A 347 -11.76 2.82 22.90
N GLU A 348 -12.11 3.87 22.17
CA GLU A 348 -12.74 3.85 20.86
C GLU A 348 -11.72 3.91 19.70
N ARG A 349 -10.46 4.32 19.94
CA ARG A 349 -9.41 4.56 18.93
C ARG A 349 -9.21 3.39 17.97
N THR A 350 -9.16 2.18 18.50
CA THR A 350 -8.95 0.97 17.68
C THR A 350 -10.13 0.72 16.74
N ALA A 351 -11.37 0.90 17.22
CA ALA A 351 -12.57 0.72 16.42
C ALA A 351 -12.68 1.81 15.33
N ALA A 352 -12.40 3.07 15.67
CA ALA A 352 -12.42 4.18 14.72
C ALA A 352 -11.41 3.97 13.58
N ALA A 353 -10.17 3.61 13.91
CA ALA A 353 -9.13 3.29 12.92
C ALA A 353 -9.52 2.07 12.06
N GLY A 354 -10.08 1.03 12.66
CA GLY A 354 -10.52 -0.17 11.94
C GLY A 354 -11.64 0.11 10.93
N ILE A 355 -12.69 0.84 11.35
CA ILE A 355 -13.84 1.21 10.50
C ILE A 355 -13.37 2.09 9.32
N THR A 356 -12.59 3.12 9.59
CA THR A 356 -12.11 4.05 8.56
C THR A 356 -11.18 3.33 7.56
N ASN A 357 -10.28 2.46 8.01
CA ASN A 357 -9.39 1.69 7.13
C ASN A 357 -10.16 0.68 6.27
N LEU A 358 -11.15 -0.02 6.84
CA LEU A 358 -12.00 -0.95 6.09
C LEU A 358 -12.77 -0.22 4.98
N SER A 359 -13.36 0.94 5.30
CA SER A 359 -14.07 1.78 4.33
C SER A 359 -13.17 2.22 3.19
N ARG A 360 -11.94 2.66 3.50
CA ARG A 360 -10.91 3.06 2.53
C ARG A 360 -10.55 1.90 1.59
N ASN A 361 -10.17 0.76 2.16
CA ASN A 361 -9.72 -0.40 1.39
C ASN A 361 -10.83 -0.93 0.48
N THR A 362 -12.09 -0.98 0.98
CA THR A 362 -13.23 -1.42 0.19
C THR A 362 -13.49 -0.48 -1.00
N ALA A 363 -13.46 0.82 -0.78
CA ALA A 363 -13.64 1.80 -1.84
C ALA A 363 -12.50 1.74 -2.87
N GLN A 364 -11.26 1.60 -2.43
CA GLN A 364 -10.10 1.50 -3.32
C GLN A 364 -10.13 0.23 -4.19
N ALA A 365 -10.63 -0.88 -3.68
CA ALA A 365 -10.61 -2.16 -4.38
C ALA A 365 -11.46 -2.17 -5.67
N ILE A 366 -12.47 -1.32 -5.74
CA ILE A 366 -13.36 -1.21 -6.90
C ILE A 366 -12.73 -0.34 -8.00
N SER A 367 -11.90 0.63 -7.64
CA SER A 367 -11.39 1.67 -8.53
C SER A 367 -10.63 1.16 -9.75
N PRO A 368 -9.73 0.16 -9.68
CA PRO A 368 -8.97 -0.27 -10.86
C PRO A 368 -9.85 -0.86 -11.96
N SER A 369 -10.94 -1.55 -11.62
CA SER A 369 -11.90 -2.04 -12.63
C SER A 369 -12.58 -0.87 -13.35
N ILE A 370 -12.97 0.17 -12.62
CA ILE A 370 -13.54 1.38 -13.21
C ILE A 370 -12.48 2.14 -14.01
N THR A 371 -11.23 2.18 -13.52
CA THR A 371 -10.09 2.77 -14.24
C THR A 371 -9.88 2.10 -15.59
N GLY A 372 -9.85 0.76 -15.63
CA GLY A 372 -9.71 0.01 -16.87
C GLY A 372 -10.84 0.30 -17.87
N TYR A 373 -12.09 0.40 -17.38
CA TYR A 373 -13.22 0.81 -18.21
C TYR A 373 -13.06 2.25 -18.76
N ILE A 374 -12.69 3.20 -17.91
CA ILE A 374 -12.47 4.61 -18.30
C ILE A 374 -11.35 4.73 -19.34
N ILE A 375 -10.24 4.01 -19.18
CA ILE A 375 -9.14 3.98 -20.15
C ILE A 375 -9.64 3.47 -21.51
N GLY A 376 -10.38 2.36 -21.51
CA GLY A 376 -10.88 1.75 -22.74
C GLY A 376 -11.94 2.57 -23.49
N VAL A 377 -12.73 3.39 -22.77
CA VAL A 377 -13.85 4.15 -23.38
C VAL A 377 -13.53 5.62 -23.64
N LEU A 378 -12.77 6.27 -22.75
CA LEU A 378 -12.48 7.71 -22.83
C LEU A 378 -11.04 7.98 -23.30
N SER A 379 -10.07 7.79 -22.43
CA SER A 379 -8.65 7.95 -22.74
C SER A 379 -7.76 7.39 -21.64
N LEU A 380 -6.49 7.12 -21.99
CA LEU A 380 -5.46 6.65 -21.08
C LEU A 380 -5.23 7.58 -19.87
N SER A 381 -5.42 8.89 -20.04
CA SER A 381 -5.18 9.92 -19.01
C SER A 381 -6.44 10.33 -18.24
N ALA A 382 -7.64 9.95 -18.70
CA ALA A 382 -8.91 10.35 -18.07
C ALA A 382 -9.01 9.95 -16.58
N PRO A 383 -8.51 8.78 -16.13
CA PRO A 383 -8.52 8.41 -14.72
C PRO A 383 -7.81 9.42 -13.82
N PHE A 384 -6.73 10.04 -14.27
CA PHE A 384 -5.97 11.01 -13.46
C PHE A 384 -6.74 12.32 -13.28
N ILE A 385 -7.48 12.74 -14.30
CA ILE A 385 -8.35 13.92 -14.23
C ILE A 385 -9.48 13.66 -13.24
N ILE A 386 -10.20 12.55 -13.42
CA ILE A 386 -11.33 12.18 -12.57
C ILE A 386 -10.85 11.97 -11.12
N GLY A 387 -9.80 11.20 -10.93
CA GLY A 387 -9.23 10.92 -9.62
C GLY A 387 -8.74 12.20 -8.92
N GLY A 388 -8.02 13.08 -9.63
CA GLY A 388 -7.54 14.35 -9.09
C GLY A 388 -8.67 15.28 -8.68
N LEU A 389 -9.71 15.43 -9.51
CA LEU A 389 -10.89 16.25 -9.18
C LEU A 389 -11.67 15.71 -7.99
N LEU A 390 -11.90 14.39 -7.92
CA LEU A 390 -12.57 13.76 -6.78
C LEU A 390 -11.79 13.96 -5.47
N LYS A 391 -10.46 13.88 -5.53
CA LYS A 391 -9.60 14.15 -4.36
C LYS A 391 -9.66 15.61 -3.92
N ILE A 392 -9.69 16.56 -4.85
CA ILE A 392 -9.84 17.99 -4.54
C ILE A 392 -11.21 18.24 -3.88
N ILE A 393 -12.29 17.63 -4.39
CA ILE A 393 -13.62 17.70 -3.77
C ILE A 393 -13.59 17.12 -2.35
N TYR A 394 -12.94 15.98 -2.17
CA TYR A 394 -12.73 15.40 -0.84
C TYR A 394 -12.01 16.37 0.09
N ASP A 395 -10.88 16.93 -0.32
CA ASP A 395 -10.06 17.84 0.49
C ASP A 395 -10.86 19.08 0.93
N ILE A 396 -11.58 19.71 0.01
CA ILE A 396 -12.44 20.87 0.30
C ILE A 396 -13.55 20.48 1.27
N THR A 397 -14.19 19.33 1.05
CA THR A 397 -15.29 18.86 1.90
C THR A 397 -14.77 18.51 3.30
N LEU A 398 -13.61 17.86 3.40
CA LEU A 398 -12.95 17.59 4.67
C LEU A 398 -12.65 18.88 5.43
N TYR A 399 -12.08 19.87 4.76
CA TYR A 399 -11.74 21.16 5.37
C TYR A 399 -12.98 21.89 5.91
N ILE A 400 -14.04 21.98 5.12
CA ILE A 400 -15.28 22.66 5.51
C ILE A 400 -15.90 22.01 6.76
N ASN A 401 -15.93 20.67 6.81
CA ASN A 401 -16.60 19.95 7.88
C ASN A 401 -15.77 19.85 9.16
N PHE A 402 -14.44 19.78 9.05
CA PHE A 402 -13.59 19.39 10.18
C PHE A 402 -12.60 20.46 10.66
N ARG A 403 -12.41 21.59 9.96
CA ARG A 403 -11.48 22.66 10.39
C ARG A 403 -11.78 23.26 11.77
N LYS A 404 -13.03 23.10 12.26
CA LYS A 404 -13.45 23.59 13.58
C LYS A 404 -13.40 22.53 14.67
N ILE A 405 -13.18 21.27 14.30
CA ILE A 405 -13.07 20.16 15.24
C ILE A 405 -11.59 19.95 15.49
N LYS A 406 -11.08 20.64 16.49
CA LYS A 406 -9.69 20.52 16.91
C LYS A 406 -9.52 19.31 17.83
N PRO A 407 -8.42 18.55 17.70
CA PRO A 407 -7.98 17.59 18.71
C PRO A 407 -7.74 18.30 20.05
N SER A 408 -7.94 17.60 21.17
CA SER A 408 -7.68 18.15 22.51
C SER A 408 -6.24 18.67 22.68
N GLU A 409 -5.29 18.09 21.96
CA GLU A 409 -3.89 18.49 21.96
C GLU A 409 -3.63 19.83 21.23
N GLU A 410 -4.51 20.23 20.28
CA GLU A 410 -4.45 21.51 19.54
C GLU A 410 -5.30 22.62 20.21
N GLU A 411 -6.06 22.31 21.28
CA GLU A 411 -6.86 23.30 22.04
C GLU A 411 -6.06 23.91 23.19
N GLU A 412 -4.94 23.31 23.59
CA GLU A 412 -4.10 23.76 24.70
C GLU A 412 -2.97 24.73 24.28
N GLU A 413 -2.76 24.93 22.96
CA GLU A 413 -1.85 25.95 22.42
C GLU A 413 -2.62 27.18 21.93
#